data_071c86a3c1b2aa85c695f83e0dea91ce
#
_entry.id   071c86a3c1b2aa85c695f83e0dea91ce
#
_cell.length_a   1.000
_cell.length_b   1.000
_cell.length_c   1.000
_cell.angle_alpha   90.00
_cell.angle_beta   90.00
_cell.angle_gamma   90.00
#
_symmetry.space_group_name_H-M   'P 1'
#
loop_
_entity.id
_entity.type
_entity.pdbx_description
1 polymer ?
#
loop_
_entity_poly.entity_id
_entity_poly.type
_entity_poly.pdbx_seq_one_letter_code
_entity_poly.pdbx_strand_id
1 'polypeptide(L)'
;CIVIDNSSKFRMDPNVPLIVPEVNKKDLESYKKTKIIANPNCSTIQMVVALKPLHDLGKIKRVIVSSYQSTSGAGKDAMDELFEQTKGIYSNNSKEPEIFQKQISFNVIPQIGPFAASGYTEEEEKMINETKKILDKEIKVSATCVRVPTFIGHAESINVEFENYISCLLYTSDAADDRYR
;
A
#
# COMPACT_ATOMS: atom_id res chain seq x y z
N CYS A 1 -26.63 -11.87 5.83
CA CYS A 1 -25.21 -11.94 6.13
C CYS A 1 -24.50 -10.72 5.52
N ILE A 2 -23.51 -10.17 6.21
CA ILE A 2 -22.61 -9.12 5.70
C ILE A 2 -21.25 -9.78 5.46
N VAL A 3 -20.60 -9.45 4.35
CA VAL A 3 -19.30 -9.98 3.95
C VAL A 3 -18.28 -8.86 4.01
N ILE A 4 -17.17 -9.08 4.70
CA ILE A 4 -15.95 -8.25 4.59
C ILE A 4 -15.02 -8.99 3.65
N ASP A 5 -14.77 -8.39 2.49
CA ASP A 5 -13.97 -9.01 1.42
C ASP A 5 -12.56 -8.41 1.39
N ASN A 6 -11.56 -9.27 1.51
CA ASN A 6 -10.14 -8.88 1.45
C ASN A 6 -9.52 -9.11 0.06
N SER A 7 -10.29 -9.66 -0.89
CA SER A 7 -9.79 -9.84 -2.27
C SER A 7 -9.76 -8.52 -3.03
N SER A 8 -9.09 -8.50 -4.17
CA SER A 8 -9.11 -7.33 -5.06
C SER A 8 -10.38 -7.21 -5.89
N LYS A 9 -11.23 -8.26 -5.92
CA LYS A 9 -12.35 -8.39 -6.86
C LYS A 9 -13.37 -7.26 -6.77
N PHE A 10 -13.74 -6.86 -5.56
CA PHE A 10 -14.82 -5.91 -5.33
C PHE A 10 -14.34 -4.48 -5.05
N ARG A 11 -13.03 -4.27 -4.90
CA ARG A 11 -12.47 -2.97 -4.49
C ARG A 11 -12.87 -1.82 -5.41
N MET A 12 -12.88 -2.05 -6.71
CA MET A 12 -13.21 -1.02 -7.69
C MET A 12 -14.67 -1.08 -8.19
N ASP A 13 -15.51 -1.99 -7.66
CA ASP A 13 -16.95 -1.99 -7.95
C ASP A 13 -17.60 -0.72 -7.39
N PRO A 14 -18.31 0.09 -8.20
CA PRO A 14 -18.92 1.34 -7.76
C PRO A 14 -20.04 1.14 -6.72
N ASN A 15 -20.63 -0.06 -6.63
CA ASN A 15 -21.70 -0.37 -5.67
C ASN A 15 -21.16 -0.95 -4.35
N VAL A 16 -19.87 -1.27 -4.27
CA VAL A 16 -19.24 -1.84 -3.09
C VAL A 16 -18.35 -0.79 -2.44
N PRO A 17 -18.59 -0.43 -1.16
CA PRO A 17 -17.74 0.50 -0.45
C PRO A 17 -16.36 -0.10 -0.19
N LEU A 18 -15.34 0.71 -0.47
CA LEU A 18 -13.94 0.41 -0.16
C LEU A 18 -13.56 1.21 1.08
N ILE A 19 -13.41 0.55 2.23
CA ILE A 19 -13.42 1.21 3.53
C ILE A 19 -12.09 1.12 4.25
N VAL A 20 -11.62 2.28 4.69
CA VAL A 20 -10.62 2.45 5.76
C VAL A 20 -11.32 3.25 6.86
N PRO A 21 -11.65 2.66 8.01
CA PRO A 21 -12.52 3.29 9.02
C PRO A 21 -12.04 4.65 9.51
N GLU A 22 -10.74 4.85 9.59
CA GLU A 22 -10.09 6.10 10.01
C GLU A 22 -10.21 7.22 8.96
N VAL A 23 -10.53 6.85 7.71
CA VAL A 23 -10.48 7.77 6.56
C VAL A 23 -11.89 8.10 6.06
N ASN A 24 -12.65 7.06 5.71
CA ASN A 24 -13.92 7.22 5.00
C ASN A 24 -15.07 6.41 5.61
N LYS A 25 -15.14 6.30 6.93
CA LYS A 25 -16.19 5.58 7.68
C LYS A 25 -17.62 5.94 7.22
N LYS A 26 -17.84 7.17 6.76
CA LYS A 26 -19.17 7.63 6.30
C LYS A 26 -19.66 6.84 5.08
N ASP A 27 -18.75 6.36 4.22
CA ASP A 27 -19.09 5.62 3.00
C ASP A 27 -19.59 4.21 3.30
N LEU A 28 -19.41 3.76 4.54
CA LEU A 28 -19.83 2.44 4.99
C LEU A 28 -21.34 2.20 4.78
N GLU A 29 -22.17 3.23 4.88
CA GLU A 29 -23.62 3.09 4.74
C GLU A 29 -24.07 2.51 3.39
N SER A 30 -23.25 2.64 2.35
CA SER A 30 -23.54 2.11 1.01
C SER A 30 -23.49 0.58 0.92
N TYR A 31 -22.91 -0.13 1.92
CA TYR A 31 -22.89 -1.61 1.96
C TYR A 31 -24.28 -2.24 1.93
N LYS A 32 -25.32 -1.50 2.31
CA LYS A 32 -26.69 -2.01 2.41
C LYS A 32 -27.22 -2.60 1.10
N LYS A 33 -26.71 -2.13 -0.06
CA LYS A 33 -27.13 -2.61 -1.38
C LYS A 33 -26.57 -4.02 -1.68
N THR A 34 -25.28 -4.22 -1.49
CA THR A 34 -24.58 -5.45 -1.88
C THR A 34 -24.35 -6.40 -0.73
N LYS A 35 -24.41 -5.91 0.52
CA LYS A 35 -24.00 -6.60 1.74
C LYS A 35 -22.50 -6.98 1.75
N ILE A 36 -21.71 -6.33 0.90
CA ILE A 36 -20.27 -6.51 0.79
C ILE A 36 -19.57 -5.21 1.18
N ILE A 37 -18.51 -5.33 1.96
CA ILE A 37 -17.57 -4.25 2.32
C ILE A 37 -16.20 -4.71 1.84
N ALA A 38 -15.58 -3.97 0.92
CA ALA A 38 -14.25 -4.30 0.44
C ALA A 38 -13.18 -3.69 1.36
N ASN A 39 -12.16 -4.49 1.67
CA ASN A 39 -10.96 -4.05 2.36
C ASN A 39 -9.87 -3.70 1.34
N PRO A 40 -9.24 -2.52 1.45
CA PRO A 40 -8.23 -2.09 0.47
C PRO A 40 -6.93 -2.90 0.50
N ASN A 41 -6.07 -2.60 -0.44
CA ASN A 41 -4.69 -3.07 -0.47
C ASN A 41 -3.90 -2.60 0.77
N CYS A 42 -3.02 -3.44 1.29
CA CYS A 42 -2.26 -3.17 2.52
C CYS A 42 -1.45 -1.87 2.47
N SER A 43 -0.75 -1.63 1.36
CA SER A 43 0.01 -0.39 1.17
C SER A 43 -0.92 0.82 1.02
N THR A 44 -2.04 0.67 0.31
CA THR A 44 -3.04 1.74 0.23
C THR A 44 -3.59 2.14 1.60
N ILE A 45 -3.91 1.16 2.47
CA ILE A 45 -4.48 1.44 3.79
C ILE A 45 -3.54 2.33 4.61
N GLN A 46 -2.28 1.92 4.77
CA GLN A 46 -1.32 2.69 5.59
C GLN A 46 -1.07 4.09 5.01
N MET A 47 -0.98 4.21 3.68
CA MET A 47 -0.80 5.49 3.00
C MET A 47 -1.97 6.44 3.23
N VAL A 48 -3.21 6.00 2.99
CA VAL A 48 -4.39 6.90 3.10
C VAL A 48 -4.68 7.32 4.53
N VAL A 49 -4.33 6.52 5.53
CA VAL A 49 -4.43 6.90 6.95
C VAL A 49 -3.49 8.08 7.24
N ALA A 50 -2.25 8.03 6.75
CA ALA A 50 -1.31 9.14 6.90
C ALA A 50 -1.71 10.38 6.08
N LEU A 51 -2.25 10.18 4.88
CA LEU A 51 -2.62 11.28 3.97
C LEU A 51 -3.91 12.00 4.37
N LYS A 52 -4.86 11.32 5.02
CA LYS A 52 -6.18 11.90 5.33
C LYS A 52 -6.11 13.21 6.11
N PRO A 53 -5.42 13.30 7.26
CA PRO A 53 -5.33 14.56 7.99
C PRO A 53 -4.63 15.66 7.18
N LEU A 54 -3.64 15.33 6.37
CA LEU A 54 -2.94 16.28 5.51
C LEU A 54 -3.84 16.78 4.37
N HIS A 55 -4.68 15.89 3.81
CA HIS A 55 -5.66 16.26 2.80
C HIS A 55 -6.72 17.21 3.33
N ASP A 56 -7.20 16.97 4.55
CA ASP A 56 -8.20 17.83 5.20
C ASP A 56 -7.65 19.23 5.49
N LEU A 57 -6.36 19.37 5.74
CA LEU A 57 -5.70 20.64 6.03
C LEU A 57 -5.32 21.43 4.77
N GLY A 58 -4.69 20.77 3.80
CA GLY A 58 -4.07 21.45 2.66
C GLY A 58 -4.60 21.05 1.30
N LYS A 59 -5.51 20.11 1.23
CA LYS A 59 -6.03 19.51 0.00
C LYS A 59 -4.91 19.01 -0.91
N ILE A 60 -4.70 17.71 -0.90
CA ILE A 60 -3.66 17.05 -1.70
C ILE A 60 -4.01 17.13 -3.18
N LYS A 61 -3.08 17.60 -3.97
CA LYS A 61 -3.15 17.70 -5.43
C LYS A 61 -2.44 16.52 -6.12
N ARG A 62 -1.28 16.10 -5.57
CA ARG A 62 -0.49 15.02 -6.13
C ARG A 62 0.24 14.25 -5.04
N VAL A 63 0.31 12.93 -5.23
CA VAL A 63 1.09 11.99 -4.41
C VAL A 63 2.05 11.24 -5.30
N ILE A 64 3.32 11.19 -4.91
CA ILE A 64 4.32 10.27 -5.45
C ILE A 64 4.74 9.36 -4.31
N VAL A 65 4.56 8.05 -4.47
CA VAL A 65 4.85 7.08 -3.43
C VAL A 65 5.78 5.98 -3.94
N SER A 66 6.76 5.62 -3.12
CA SER A 66 7.54 4.40 -3.29
C SER A 66 7.29 3.50 -2.08
N SER A 67 6.72 2.31 -2.30
CA SER A 67 6.48 1.33 -1.26
C SER A 67 7.58 0.27 -1.23
N TYR A 68 8.03 -0.06 -0.02
CA TYR A 68 9.01 -1.12 0.25
C TYR A 68 8.27 -2.25 0.95
N GLN A 69 7.89 -3.27 0.19
CA GLN A 69 6.97 -4.30 0.64
C GLN A 69 7.70 -5.58 1.04
N SER A 70 7.41 -6.06 2.24
CA SER A 70 7.95 -7.30 2.78
C SER A 70 7.42 -8.54 2.04
N THR A 71 8.12 -9.66 2.21
CA THR A 71 7.74 -10.94 1.59
C THR A 71 6.43 -11.50 2.15
N SER A 72 6.03 -11.17 3.38
CA SER A 72 4.75 -11.61 3.96
C SER A 72 3.53 -11.21 3.14
N GLY A 73 3.60 -10.11 2.37
CA GLY A 73 2.55 -9.70 1.45
C GLY A 73 2.29 -10.70 0.31
N ALA A 74 3.27 -11.54 -0.02
CA ALA A 74 3.14 -12.64 -0.98
C ALA A 74 2.86 -14.02 -0.33
N GLY A 75 2.67 -14.04 1.00
CA GLY A 75 2.29 -15.24 1.74
C GLY A 75 3.46 -15.97 2.42
N LYS A 76 3.13 -17.10 3.04
CA LYS A 76 4.08 -17.90 3.81
C LYS A 76 5.23 -18.42 2.95
N ASP A 77 4.93 -18.95 1.78
CA ASP A 77 5.93 -19.57 0.89
C ASP A 77 6.97 -18.55 0.43
N ALA A 78 6.57 -17.28 0.25
CA ALA A 78 7.49 -16.19 -0.07
C ALA A 78 8.44 -15.84 1.09
N MET A 79 7.97 -15.94 2.33
CA MET A 79 8.83 -15.78 3.52
C MET A 79 9.79 -16.96 3.64
N ASP A 80 9.31 -18.17 3.41
CA ASP A 80 10.13 -19.39 3.44
C ASP A 80 11.22 -19.33 2.34
N GLU A 81 10.88 -18.84 1.12
CA GLU A 81 11.86 -18.62 0.05
C GLU A 81 12.95 -17.62 0.46
N LEU A 82 12.58 -16.47 1.06
CA LEU A 82 13.56 -15.50 1.57
C LEU A 82 14.49 -16.14 2.61
N PHE A 83 13.94 -16.93 3.52
CA PHE A 83 14.71 -17.60 4.56
C PHE A 83 15.70 -18.61 3.96
N GLU A 84 15.21 -19.51 3.08
CA GLU A 84 16.04 -20.55 2.47
C GLU A 84 17.10 -19.98 1.52
N GLN A 85 16.80 -18.92 0.76
CA GLN A 85 17.79 -18.23 -0.05
C GLN A 85 18.87 -17.58 0.81
N THR A 86 18.48 -16.91 1.91
CA THR A 86 19.41 -16.27 2.84
C THR A 86 20.35 -17.32 3.46
N LYS A 87 19.80 -18.41 3.97
CA LYS A 87 20.55 -19.53 4.53
C LYS A 87 21.47 -20.17 3.49
N GLY A 88 20.97 -20.36 2.26
CA GLY A 88 21.72 -20.92 1.16
C GLY A 88 22.96 -20.12 0.81
N ILE A 89 22.88 -18.80 0.79
CA ILE A 89 24.01 -17.91 0.53
C ILE A 89 25.11 -18.10 1.59
N TYR A 90 24.75 -18.13 2.88
CA TYR A 90 25.73 -18.33 3.96
C TYR A 90 26.31 -19.76 4.01
N SER A 91 25.58 -20.76 3.54
CA SER A 91 26.02 -22.16 3.51
C SER A 91 26.63 -22.60 2.18
N ASN A 92 26.85 -21.66 1.25
CA ASN A 92 27.30 -21.92 -0.14
C ASN A 92 26.43 -22.97 -0.87
N ASN A 93 25.12 -22.92 -0.61
CA ASN A 93 24.10 -23.79 -1.22
C ASN A 93 22.93 -22.91 -1.68
N SER A 94 23.14 -22.11 -2.72
CA SER A 94 22.16 -21.17 -3.24
C SER A 94 20.88 -21.87 -3.70
N LYS A 95 19.74 -21.27 -3.38
CA LYS A 95 18.40 -21.68 -3.82
C LYS A 95 17.95 -20.80 -4.98
N GLU A 96 17.47 -21.44 -6.03
CA GLU A 96 16.82 -20.71 -7.14
C GLU A 96 15.50 -20.10 -6.69
N PRO A 97 15.10 -18.96 -7.25
CA PRO A 97 13.81 -18.34 -6.97
C PRO A 97 12.66 -19.18 -7.54
N GLU A 98 11.62 -19.41 -6.74
CA GLU A 98 10.42 -20.16 -7.11
C GLU A 98 9.16 -19.27 -7.08
N ILE A 99 9.04 -18.40 -6.08
CA ILE A 99 7.88 -17.50 -5.88
C ILE A 99 8.15 -16.15 -6.53
N PHE A 100 9.36 -15.61 -6.36
CA PHE A 100 9.76 -14.36 -6.95
C PHE A 100 10.44 -14.57 -8.30
N GLN A 101 10.39 -13.57 -9.17
CA GLN A 101 11.00 -13.61 -10.50
C GLN A 101 12.53 -13.62 -10.46
N LYS A 102 13.11 -13.19 -9.36
CA LYS A 102 14.55 -13.13 -9.08
C LYS A 102 14.81 -13.45 -7.62
N GLN A 103 16.05 -13.81 -7.31
CA GLN A 103 16.48 -13.91 -5.93
C GLN A 103 16.05 -12.68 -5.13
N ILE A 104 15.35 -12.90 -4.02
CA ILE A 104 14.91 -11.82 -3.12
C ILE A 104 15.91 -11.56 -2.00
N SER A 105 16.64 -12.58 -1.54
CA SER A 105 17.66 -12.45 -0.51
C SER A 105 18.74 -11.46 -0.95
N PHE A 106 19.00 -10.42 -0.12
CA PHE A 106 19.94 -9.33 -0.39
C PHE A 106 19.68 -8.55 -1.69
N ASN A 107 18.44 -8.49 -2.14
CA ASN A 107 18.04 -7.83 -3.37
C ASN A 107 16.76 -7.02 -3.18
N VAL A 108 16.48 -6.13 -4.11
CA VAL A 108 15.21 -5.40 -4.24
C VAL A 108 14.64 -5.64 -5.63
N ILE A 109 13.33 -5.93 -5.71
CA ILE A 109 12.66 -6.26 -6.96
C ILE A 109 11.58 -5.19 -7.21
N PRO A 110 11.79 -4.25 -8.15
CA PRO A 110 10.86 -3.15 -8.43
C PRO A 110 9.71 -3.62 -9.34
N GLN A 111 9.11 -4.76 -8.99
CA GLN A 111 7.96 -5.33 -9.68
C GLN A 111 7.17 -6.20 -8.71
N ILE A 112 5.91 -5.84 -8.47
CA ILE A 112 4.97 -6.62 -7.68
C ILE A 112 3.73 -6.89 -8.51
N GLY A 113 3.53 -8.15 -8.89
CA GLY A 113 2.52 -8.58 -9.84
C GLY A 113 2.93 -8.34 -11.30
N PRO A 114 2.07 -8.75 -12.26
CA PRO A 114 2.29 -8.53 -13.68
C PRO A 114 2.16 -7.06 -14.07
N PHE A 115 2.74 -6.69 -15.21
CA PHE A 115 2.53 -5.37 -15.79
C PHE A 115 1.16 -5.28 -16.46
N ALA A 116 0.45 -4.20 -16.20
CA ALA A 116 -0.78 -3.83 -16.88
C ALA A 116 -0.49 -3.09 -18.19
N ALA A 117 -1.53 -2.88 -19.00
CA ALA A 117 -1.41 -2.14 -20.26
C ALA A 117 -0.98 -0.67 -20.10
N SER A 118 -1.15 -0.11 -18.90
CA SER A 118 -0.70 1.24 -18.52
C SER A 118 0.82 1.36 -18.38
N GLY A 119 1.55 0.24 -18.31
CA GLY A 119 2.96 0.19 -17.97
C GLY A 119 3.26 0.15 -16.46
N TYR A 120 2.25 0.33 -15.62
CA TYR A 120 2.34 0.08 -14.18
C TYR A 120 2.16 -1.42 -13.87
N THR A 121 2.64 -1.86 -12.72
CA THR A 121 2.29 -3.18 -12.19
C THR A 121 0.88 -3.16 -11.61
N GLU A 122 0.25 -4.33 -11.48
CA GLU A 122 -1.07 -4.45 -10.84
C GLU A 122 -1.09 -3.88 -9.41
N GLU A 123 0.00 -4.01 -8.69
CA GLU A 123 0.10 -3.48 -7.32
C GLU A 123 0.12 -1.95 -7.32
N GLU A 124 0.83 -1.34 -8.25
CA GLU A 124 0.85 0.11 -8.43
C GLU A 124 -0.52 0.64 -8.85
N GLU A 125 -1.21 -0.04 -9.76
CA GLU A 125 -2.58 0.32 -10.16
C GLU A 125 -3.57 0.26 -8.99
N LYS A 126 -3.44 -0.74 -8.10
CA LYS A 126 -4.24 -0.81 -6.87
C LYS A 126 -4.02 0.43 -6.02
N MET A 127 -2.77 0.80 -5.73
CA MET A 127 -2.46 1.99 -4.96
C MET A 127 -3.03 3.26 -5.59
N ILE A 128 -2.88 3.42 -6.91
CA ILE A 128 -3.38 4.58 -7.66
C ILE A 128 -4.90 4.68 -7.59
N ASN A 129 -5.59 3.61 -7.94
CA ASN A 129 -7.05 3.61 -8.10
C ASN A 129 -7.79 3.60 -6.76
N GLU A 130 -7.30 2.81 -5.81
CA GLU A 130 -7.90 2.71 -4.48
C GLU A 130 -7.75 4.03 -3.70
N THR A 131 -6.60 4.69 -3.77
CA THR A 131 -6.39 6.02 -3.16
C THR A 131 -7.41 7.03 -3.68
N LYS A 132 -7.64 7.07 -4.99
CA LYS A 132 -8.64 7.96 -5.58
C LYS A 132 -10.06 7.64 -5.12
N LYS A 133 -10.39 6.37 -4.97
CA LYS A 133 -11.71 5.95 -4.50
C LYS A 133 -11.95 6.27 -3.02
N ILE A 134 -10.91 6.18 -2.19
CA ILE A 134 -11.00 6.35 -0.73
C ILE A 134 -10.90 7.81 -0.30
N LEU A 135 -9.97 8.59 -0.89
CA LEU A 135 -9.71 9.98 -0.50
C LEU A 135 -10.41 10.99 -1.41
N ASP A 136 -9.93 11.12 -2.64
CA ASP A 136 -10.45 12.06 -3.62
C ASP A 136 -10.03 11.64 -5.03
N LYS A 137 -10.99 11.56 -5.94
CA LYS A 137 -10.79 11.17 -7.35
C LYS A 137 -9.89 12.13 -8.13
N GLU A 138 -9.77 13.38 -7.70
CA GLU A 138 -8.96 14.40 -8.35
C GLU A 138 -7.47 14.31 -8.02
N ILE A 139 -7.09 13.55 -6.99
CA ILE A 139 -5.69 13.37 -6.60
C ILE A 139 -4.93 12.64 -7.71
N LYS A 140 -3.83 13.24 -8.17
CA LYS A 140 -2.89 12.59 -9.08
C LYS A 140 -1.96 11.69 -8.27
N VAL A 141 -1.95 10.40 -8.55
CA VAL A 141 -1.10 9.43 -7.84
C VAL A 141 -0.14 8.76 -8.82
N SER A 142 1.13 8.70 -8.45
CA SER A 142 2.15 7.88 -9.09
C SER A 142 2.78 6.96 -8.05
N ALA A 143 2.75 5.67 -8.29
CA ALA A 143 3.25 4.66 -7.36
C ALA A 143 4.40 3.87 -7.98
N THR A 144 5.38 3.50 -7.15
CA THR A 144 6.42 2.51 -7.46
C THR A 144 6.44 1.49 -6.34
N CYS A 145 6.18 0.22 -6.67
CA CYS A 145 6.10 -0.84 -5.68
C CYS A 145 7.32 -1.75 -5.77
N VAL A 146 8.07 -1.84 -4.66
CA VAL A 146 9.31 -2.61 -4.58
C VAL A 146 9.19 -3.73 -3.55
N ARG A 147 9.46 -4.97 -3.93
CA ARG A 147 9.64 -6.08 -3.00
C ARG A 147 11.03 -6.01 -2.38
N VAL A 148 11.08 -6.07 -1.05
CA VAL A 148 12.33 -5.97 -0.29
C VAL A 148 12.56 -7.21 0.57
N PRO A 149 13.82 -7.54 0.93
CA PRO A 149 14.18 -8.76 1.65
C PRO A 149 13.91 -8.65 3.15
N THR A 150 12.69 -8.27 3.50
CA THR A 150 12.20 -8.24 4.88
C THR A 150 11.05 -9.24 5.02
N PHE A 151 10.91 -9.83 6.19
CA PHE A 151 9.86 -10.83 6.44
C PHE A 151 8.49 -10.19 6.57
N ILE A 152 8.36 -9.21 7.45
CA ILE A 152 7.07 -8.60 7.84
C ILE A 152 7.20 -7.08 7.89
N GLY A 153 6.11 -6.39 7.54
CA GLY A 153 5.99 -4.93 7.58
C GLY A 153 6.37 -4.26 6.27
N HIS A 154 5.59 -3.25 5.90
CA HIS A 154 5.84 -2.42 4.72
C HIS A 154 6.26 -1.03 5.18
N ALA A 155 7.11 -0.38 4.39
CA ALA A 155 7.47 1.02 4.56
C ALA A 155 7.11 1.79 3.28
N GLU A 156 6.89 3.08 3.40
CA GLU A 156 6.60 3.95 2.27
C GLU A 156 7.35 5.27 2.38
N SER A 157 7.88 5.73 1.25
CA SER A 157 8.37 7.08 1.08
C SER A 157 7.36 7.85 0.23
N ILE A 158 6.80 8.92 0.79
CA ILE A 158 5.69 9.64 0.18
C ILE A 158 6.07 11.10 0.00
N ASN A 159 5.96 11.61 -1.23
CA ASN A 159 6.06 13.03 -1.55
C ASN A 159 4.67 13.55 -1.90
N VAL A 160 4.25 14.65 -1.28
CA VAL A 160 2.90 15.21 -1.41
C VAL A 160 2.96 16.65 -1.86
N GLU A 161 2.17 16.99 -2.88
CA GLU A 161 1.92 18.36 -3.34
C GLU A 161 0.52 18.78 -2.90
N PHE A 162 0.42 19.94 -2.28
CA PHE A 162 -0.84 20.50 -1.77
C PHE A 162 -1.34 21.67 -2.64
N GLU A 163 -2.65 21.90 -2.63
CA GLU A 163 -3.25 23.11 -3.20
C GLU A 163 -3.01 24.32 -2.29
N ASN A 164 -3.15 24.13 -0.98
CA ASN A 164 -3.00 25.19 0.02
C ASN A 164 -1.67 25.01 0.77
N TYR A 165 -1.13 26.12 1.23
CA TYR A 165 0.10 26.12 2.02
C TYR A 165 -0.10 25.37 3.34
N ILE A 166 0.81 24.46 3.64
CA ILE A 166 0.94 23.78 4.94
C ILE A 166 2.30 24.13 5.53
N SER A 167 2.31 24.61 6.78
CA SER A 167 3.57 24.89 7.48
C SER A 167 4.35 23.61 7.71
N CYS A 168 5.66 23.65 7.46
CA CYS A 168 6.55 22.50 7.71
C CYS A 168 6.57 22.05 9.19
N LEU A 169 6.27 22.94 10.13
CA LEU A 169 6.15 22.62 11.56
C LEU A 169 5.01 21.63 11.84
N LEU A 170 4.02 21.55 10.96
CA LEU A 170 2.86 20.69 11.18
C LEU A 170 3.18 19.19 11.00
N TYR A 171 4.06 18.84 10.04
CA TYR A 171 4.41 17.45 9.79
C TYR A 171 5.82 17.07 10.27
N THR A 172 6.49 17.97 10.98
CA THR A 172 7.67 17.63 11.76
C THR A 172 7.34 17.35 13.23
N SER A 173 6.10 17.66 13.68
CA SER A 173 5.61 17.23 14.99
C SER A 173 5.17 15.76 14.90
N ASP A 174 6.12 14.85 15.10
CA ASP A 174 5.82 13.43 15.23
C ASP A 174 5.20 13.14 16.61
N ALA A 175 4.16 12.32 16.65
CA ALA A 175 3.59 11.82 17.89
C ALA A 175 4.60 11.07 18.77
N ALA A 176 5.74 10.63 18.23
CA ALA A 176 6.87 10.09 18.98
C ALA A 176 7.61 11.18 19.78
N ASP A 177 7.67 12.42 19.30
CA ASP A 177 8.31 13.54 20.01
C ASP A 177 7.52 13.97 21.25
N ASP A 178 6.21 13.77 21.28
CA ASP A 178 5.38 14.07 22.45
C ASP A 178 5.62 13.16 23.65
N ARG A 179 6.32 12.02 23.46
CA ARG A 179 6.69 11.11 24.55
C ARG A 179 7.90 11.58 25.37
N TYR A 180 8.60 12.60 24.91
CA TYR A 180 9.83 13.13 25.56
C TYR A 180 9.69 14.58 26.04
N ARG A 181 8.46 15.11 26.06
CA ARG A 181 8.14 16.42 26.65
C ARG A 181 7.48 16.32 28.01
#